data_99e7960b6bf1bb64521ff09d38bcd15b
#
_entry.id   99e7960b6bf1bb64521ff09d38bcd15b
#
_cell.length_a   1.000
_cell.length_b   1.000
_cell.length_c   1.000
_cell.angle_alpha   90.00
_cell.angle_beta   90.00
_cell.angle_gamma   90.00
#
_symmetry.space_group_name_H-M   'P 1'
#
loop_
_entity.id
_entity.type
_entity.pdbx_description
1 polymer ?
#
loop_
_entity_poly.entity_id
_entity_poly.type
_entity_poly.pdbx_seq_one_letter_code
_entity_poly.pdbx_strand_id
1 'polypeptide(L)' 'MLEIINLVQGWAGGPAQAMAWYRAEPIPAFGGRTAEALVKSGNASAVRDYVDHLATGGYA' A
#
# COMPACT_ATOMS: atom_id res chain seq x y z
N MET A 1 -3.81 3.35 -8.90
CA MET A 1 -4.46 3.23 -7.58
C MET A 1 -5.20 1.91 -7.38
N LEU A 2 -6.03 1.49 -8.32
CA LEU A 2 -6.74 0.22 -8.20
C LEU A 2 -5.81 -0.98 -8.07
N GLU A 3 -4.66 -0.94 -8.72
CA GLU A 3 -3.65 -2.00 -8.59
C GLU A 3 -3.17 -2.14 -7.15
N ILE A 4 -2.95 -1.02 -6.48
CA ILE A 4 -2.48 -1.02 -5.10
C ILE A 4 -3.53 -1.62 -4.19
N ILE A 5 -4.79 -1.22 -4.37
CA ILE A 5 -5.89 -1.75 -3.59
C ILE A 5 -6.04 -3.25 -3.82
N ASN A 6 -5.94 -3.70 -5.05
CA ASN A 6 -6.04 -5.13 -5.38
C ASN A 6 -4.93 -5.95 -4.74
N LEU A 7 -3.72 -5.41 -4.69
CA LEU A 7 -2.60 -6.10 -4.04
C LEU A 7 -2.82 -6.19 -2.53
N VAL A 8 -3.28 -5.09 -1.95
CA VAL A 8 -3.44 -4.98 -0.50
C VAL A 8 -4.60 -5.82 0.02
N GLN A 9 -5.71 -5.91 -0.72
CA GLN A 9 -6.88 -6.61 -0.20
C GLN A 9 -6.63 -8.09 0.07
N GLY A 10 -5.63 -8.66 -0.58
CA GLY A 10 -5.26 -10.06 -0.35
C GLY A 10 -4.73 -10.32 1.04
N TRP A 11 -4.05 -9.33 1.65
CA TRP A 11 -3.51 -9.50 2.99
C TRP A 11 -4.14 -8.57 4.03
N ALA A 12 -4.86 -7.56 3.60
CA ALA A 12 -5.52 -6.65 4.53
C ALA A 12 -6.89 -7.16 5.00
N GLY A 13 -7.43 -8.16 4.31
CA GLY A 13 -8.70 -8.75 4.72
C GLY A 13 -9.90 -8.31 3.90
N GLY A 14 -9.69 -7.67 2.76
CA GLY A 14 -10.78 -7.29 1.87
C GLY A 14 -10.68 -5.84 1.41
N PRO A 15 -11.58 -5.42 0.51
CA PRO A 15 -11.52 -4.08 -0.08
C PRO A 15 -11.69 -2.95 0.92
N ALA A 16 -12.53 -3.12 1.93
CA ALA A 16 -12.74 -2.07 2.94
C ALA A 16 -11.48 -1.86 3.78
N GLN A 17 -10.84 -2.95 4.19
CA GLN A 17 -9.60 -2.90 4.95
C GLN A 17 -8.46 -2.37 4.11
N ALA A 18 -8.41 -2.76 2.84
CA ALA A 18 -7.40 -2.25 1.92
C ALA A 18 -7.51 -0.75 1.75
N MET A 19 -8.72 -0.23 1.62
CA MET A 19 -8.95 1.20 1.49
C MET A 19 -8.58 1.95 2.78
N ALA A 20 -8.88 1.37 3.93
CA ALA A 20 -8.51 1.96 5.21
C ALA A 20 -6.99 2.03 5.35
N TRP A 21 -6.29 0.97 4.95
CA TRP A 21 -4.83 0.96 4.95
C TRP A 21 -4.28 2.05 4.03
N TYR A 22 -4.83 2.14 2.84
CA TYR A 22 -4.39 3.10 1.83
C TYR A 22 -4.47 4.54 2.34
N ARG A 23 -5.54 4.86 3.05
CA ARG A 23 -5.83 6.23 3.49
C ARG A 23 -5.21 6.60 4.84
N ALA A 24 -5.08 5.63 5.72
CA ALA A 24 -4.80 5.93 7.12
C ALA A 24 -3.48 5.38 7.65
N GLU A 25 -2.95 4.32 7.04
CA GLU A 25 -1.77 3.65 7.58
C GLU A 25 -0.48 4.36 7.17
N PRO A 26 0.27 4.94 8.11
CA PRO A 26 1.57 5.53 7.79
C PRO A 26 2.56 4.42 7.42
N ILE A 27 3.36 4.66 6.38
CA ILE A 27 4.36 3.69 5.93
C ILE A 27 5.73 4.14 6.42
N PRO A 28 6.35 3.43 7.37
CA PRO A 28 7.66 3.84 7.92
C PRO A 28 8.74 3.96 6.85
N ALA A 29 8.70 3.11 5.84
CA ALA A 29 9.67 3.15 4.74
C ALA A 29 9.64 4.46 3.97
N PHE A 30 8.56 5.22 4.06
CA PHE A 30 8.39 6.49 3.37
C PHE A 30 8.25 7.67 4.34
N GLY A 31 8.84 7.56 5.49
CA GLY A 31 8.82 8.64 6.47
C GLY A 31 7.49 8.86 7.16
N GLY A 32 6.66 7.83 7.22
CA GLY A 32 5.36 7.90 7.87
C GLY A 32 4.24 8.45 7.01
N ARG A 33 4.47 8.56 5.70
CA ARG A 33 3.42 8.99 4.78
C ARG A 33 2.49 7.84 4.45
N THR A 34 1.22 8.16 4.21
CA THR A 34 0.26 7.14 3.78
C THR A 34 0.43 6.85 2.30
N ALA A 35 -0.07 5.69 1.85
CA ALA A 35 -0.05 5.35 0.44
C ALA A 35 -0.81 6.40 -0.38
N GLU A 36 -1.92 6.91 0.13
CA GLU A 36 -2.69 7.96 -0.54
C GLU A 36 -1.86 9.22 -0.77
N ALA A 37 -1.13 9.66 0.25
CA ALA A 37 -0.29 10.84 0.14
C ALA A 37 0.81 10.63 -0.89
N LEU A 38 1.41 9.46 -0.93
CA LEU A 38 2.46 9.13 -1.89
C LEU A 38 1.93 9.10 -3.32
N VAL A 39 0.77 8.51 -3.53
CA VAL A 39 0.15 8.48 -4.85
C VAL A 39 -0.17 9.88 -5.34
N LYS A 40 -0.70 10.73 -4.47
CA LYS A 40 -1.02 12.11 -4.81
C LYS A 40 0.21 12.93 -5.16
N SER A 41 1.35 12.60 -4.60
CA SER A 41 2.59 13.31 -4.91
C SER A 41 3.39 12.68 -6.05
N GLY A 42 2.79 11.75 -6.78
CA GLY A 42 3.41 11.15 -7.96
C GLY A 42 4.30 9.94 -7.66
N ASN A 43 4.18 9.35 -6.48
CA ASN A 43 5.01 8.21 -6.06
C ASN A 43 4.23 6.90 -6.06
N ALA A 44 3.26 6.76 -6.94
CA ALA A 44 2.43 5.54 -7.00
C ALA A 44 3.27 4.29 -7.27
N SER A 45 4.28 4.39 -8.13
CA SER A 45 5.16 3.27 -8.43
C SER A 45 5.90 2.77 -7.20
N ALA A 46 6.36 3.70 -6.36
CA ALA A 46 7.08 3.36 -5.15
C ALA A 46 6.17 2.61 -4.17
N VAL A 47 4.93 3.05 -4.05
CA VAL A 47 3.94 2.38 -3.19
C VAL A 47 3.63 0.99 -3.72
N ARG A 48 3.44 0.86 -5.01
CA ARG A 48 3.17 -0.42 -5.64
C ARG A 48 4.31 -1.40 -5.41
N ASP A 49 5.54 -0.96 -5.58
CA ASP A 49 6.72 -1.78 -5.34
C ASP A 49 6.80 -2.21 -3.87
N TYR A 50 6.50 -1.30 -2.96
CA TYR A 50 6.51 -1.59 -1.54
C TYR A 50 5.47 -2.67 -1.19
N VAL A 51 4.26 -2.52 -1.68
CA VAL A 51 3.18 -3.48 -1.43
C VAL A 51 3.50 -4.84 -2.04
N ASP A 52 4.04 -4.83 -3.25
CA ASP A 52 4.44 -6.04 -3.94
C ASP A 52 5.53 -6.78 -3.16
N HIS A 53 6.47 -6.03 -2.62
CA HIS A 53 7.53 -6.58 -1.78
C HIS A 53 6.97 -7.23 -0.51
N LEU A 54 6.01 -6.58 0.13
CA LEU A 54 5.36 -7.14 1.33
C LEU A 54 4.62 -8.43 0.99
N ALA A 55 3.93 -8.45 -0.14
CA ALA A 55 3.13 -9.60 -0.54
C ALA A 55 3.97 -10.82 -0.87
N THR A 56 5.15 -10.61 -1.47
CA THR A 56 6.04 -11.71 -1.85
C THR A 56 7.13 -11.98 -0.83
N GLY A 57 7.75 -10.94 -0.33
CA GLY A 57 8.88 -11.05 0.60
C GLY A 57 8.48 -11.43 2.00
N GLY A 58 7.27 -11.14 2.39
CA GLY A 58 6.78 -11.41 3.73
C GLY A 58 6.67 -12.89 4.07
N TYR A 59 6.70 -13.73 3.07
CA TYR A 59 6.58 -15.17 3.26
C TYR A 59 7.93 -15.91 3.22
N ALA A 60 8.95 -15.21 2.87
CA ALA A 60 10.27 -15.83 2.71
C ALA A 60 11.02 -16.07 4.06
#